data_5babc05d4ded7347efc9ee0aeaaccac5
#
_entry.id   5babc05d4ded7347efc9ee0aeaaccac5
#
_cell.length_a   1.000
_cell.length_b   1.000
_cell.length_c   1.000
_cell.angle_alpha   90.00
_cell.angle_beta   90.00
_cell.angle_gamma   90.00
#
_symmetry.space_group_name_H-M   'P 1'
#
loop_
_entity.id
_entity.type
_entity.pdbx_description
1 polymer ?
#
loop_
_entity_poly.entity_id
_entity_poly.type
_entity_poly.pdbx_seq_one_letter_code
_entity_poly.pdbx_strand_id
1 'polypeptide(L)'
;MANTKKMRITLVALLLSQMTTFGQTAIPLVYDKECANDNFRVPEMPAIDKLPEITTLPDPFAWADGSGRSTDFKDWERHRFEIARQLQHYELGMKPVVSKDSIEATLINDTLRVVVHENGETLLLTAPIKYPEGNGPFPAIIGIGRPTGSLPVQLFDKRRIAQITFNFTQVMSHTQK
;
A
#
# COMPACT_ATOMS: atom_id res chain seq x y z
N MET A 1 1.24 -61.50 -18.04
CA MET A 1 0.78 -60.91 -16.74
C MET A 1 1.73 -59.89 -16.11
N ALA A 2 2.83 -59.48 -16.75
CA ALA A 2 3.83 -58.54 -16.18
C ALA A 2 3.57 -57.04 -16.51
N ASN A 3 2.65 -56.75 -17.46
CA ASN A 3 2.48 -55.37 -17.96
C ASN A 3 1.44 -54.53 -17.17
N THR A 4 0.53 -55.17 -16.47
CA THR A 4 -0.53 -54.48 -15.71
C THR A 4 -0.05 -53.89 -14.36
N LYS A 5 0.98 -54.48 -13.75
CA LYS A 5 1.54 -53.95 -12.49
C LYS A 5 2.39 -52.69 -12.72
N LYS A 6 3.16 -52.61 -13.82
CA LYS A 6 3.96 -51.42 -14.15
C LYS A 6 3.06 -50.23 -14.52
N MET A 7 1.95 -50.45 -15.21
CA MET A 7 1.00 -49.41 -15.58
C MET A 7 0.27 -48.80 -14.37
N ARG A 8 -0.03 -49.63 -13.35
CA ARG A 8 -0.67 -49.14 -12.11
C ARG A 8 0.27 -48.28 -11.25
N ILE A 9 1.58 -48.59 -11.20
CA ILE A 9 2.58 -47.82 -10.46
C ILE A 9 2.82 -46.50 -11.15
N THR A 10 2.85 -46.43 -12.46
CA THR A 10 3.02 -45.19 -13.25
C THR A 10 1.81 -44.26 -13.08
N LEU A 11 0.59 -44.80 -13.04
CA LEU A 11 -0.62 -44.01 -12.85
C LEU A 11 -0.73 -43.45 -11.43
N VAL A 12 -0.31 -44.19 -10.40
CA VAL A 12 -0.24 -43.68 -9.02
C VAL A 12 0.82 -42.64 -8.84
N ALA A 13 1.98 -42.77 -9.49
CA ALA A 13 3.03 -41.74 -9.47
C ALA A 13 2.59 -40.43 -10.17
N LEU A 14 1.80 -40.55 -11.25
CA LEU A 14 1.25 -39.36 -11.95
C LEU A 14 0.13 -38.68 -11.14
N LEU A 15 -0.65 -39.43 -10.34
CA LEU A 15 -1.66 -38.85 -9.45
C LEU A 15 -1.06 -38.19 -8.19
N LEU A 16 0.10 -38.66 -7.72
CA LEU A 16 0.80 -38.05 -6.60
C LEU A 16 1.54 -36.75 -6.99
N SER A 17 1.83 -36.54 -8.26
CA SER A 17 2.47 -35.30 -8.74
C SER A 17 1.50 -34.11 -8.88
N GLN A 18 0.19 -34.33 -8.68
CA GLN A 18 -0.84 -33.26 -8.65
C GLN A 18 -1.09 -32.71 -7.24
N MET A 19 -0.29 -33.10 -6.25
CA MET A 19 -0.41 -32.51 -4.92
C MET A 19 0.25 -31.14 -4.88
N THR A 20 -0.60 -30.16 -5.10
CA THR A 20 -0.65 -28.88 -4.39
C THR A 20 0.61 -28.05 -4.39
N THR A 21 0.88 -27.39 -5.46
CA THR A 21 1.26 -26.00 -5.31
C THR A 21 0.01 -25.25 -4.84
N PHE A 22 -0.16 -25.08 -3.54
CA PHE A 22 -0.92 -23.94 -3.03
C PHE A 22 -0.18 -22.72 -3.52
N GLY A 23 -0.57 -22.21 -4.67
CA GLY A 23 0.10 -21.10 -5.30
C GLY A 23 -0.03 -19.90 -4.39
N GLN A 24 1.10 -19.40 -3.90
CA GLN A 24 1.18 -18.04 -3.41
C GLN A 24 0.62 -17.16 -4.53
N THR A 25 -0.55 -16.58 -4.32
CA THR A 25 -1.11 -15.65 -5.30
C THR A 25 -0.28 -14.37 -5.23
N ALA A 26 0.58 -14.15 -6.21
CA ALA A 26 1.30 -12.90 -6.34
C ALA A 26 0.27 -11.76 -6.53
N ILE A 27 0.36 -10.74 -5.69
CA ILE A 27 -0.51 -9.57 -5.75
C ILE A 27 0.16 -8.54 -6.66
N PRO A 28 -0.48 -8.13 -7.76
CA PRO A 28 0.10 -7.12 -8.64
C PRO A 28 0.20 -5.77 -7.92
N LEU A 29 1.36 -5.12 -8.02
CA LEU A 29 1.57 -3.78 -7.50
C LEU A 29 0.95 -2.75 -8.44
N VAL A 30 0.06 -1.89 -7.91
CA VAL A 30 -0.68 -0.89 -8.69
C VAL A 30 -0.07 0.50 -8.47
N TYR A 31 1.24 0.64 -8.69
CA TYR A 31 1.96 1.91 -8.50
C TYR A 31 1.59 2.99 -9.53
N ASP A 32 1.15 2.59 -10.73
CA ASP A 32 0.90 3.51 -11.84
C ASP A 32 -0.21 4.52 -11.56
N LYS A 33 -1.11 4.20 -10.61
CA LYS A 33 -2.20 5.11 -10.20
C LYS A 33 -1.82 6.05 -9.05
N GLU A 34 -0.73 5.75 -8.35
CA GLU A 34 -0.27 6.52 -7.19
C GLU A 34 0.85 7.50 -7.52
N CYS A 35 1.58 7.25 -8.60
CA CYS A 35 2.61 8.15 -9.06
C CYS A 35 1.95 9.46 -9.50
N ALA A 36 2.18 10.51 -8.72
CA ALA A 36 1.96 11.86 -9.22
C ALA A 36 2.79 12.01 -10.49
N ASN A 37 2.18 12.57 -11.53
CA ASN A 37 2.89 12.93 -12.73
C ASN A 37 3.99 13.93 -12.33
N ASP A 38 5.26 13.54 -12.43
CA ASP A 38 6.42 14.35 -12.04
C ASP A 38 6.72 15.48 -13.04
N ASN A 39 5.88 15.66 -14.07
CA ASN A 39 6.05 16.68 -15.11
C ASN A 39 5.62 18.10 -14.67
N PHE A 40 5.18 18.28 -13.46
CA PHE A 40 4.85 19.61 -12.93
C PHE A 40 6.08 20.31 -12.36
N ARG A 41 6.08 21.63 -12.49
CA ARG A 41 7.12 22.47 -11.87
C ARG A 41 7.08 22.29 -10.35
N VAL A 42 8.23 21.98 -9.75
CA VAL A 42 8.35 21.92 -8.29
C VAL A 42 8.11 23.33 -7.74
N PRO A 43 7.22 23.50 -6.73
CA PRO A 43 7.00 24.78 -6.09
C PRO A 43 8.29 25.30 -5.45
N GLU A 44 8.39 26.61 -5.30
CA GLU A 44 9.44 27.20 -4.49
C GLU A 44 9.30 26.76 -3.03
N MET A 45 10.41 26.35 -2.42
CA MET A 45 10.47 25.86 -1.04
C MET A 45 11.37 26.80 -0.23
N PRO A 46 10.87 27.95 0.26
CA PRO A 46 11.65 28.84 1.11
C PRO A 46 12.12 28.14 2.39
N ALA A 47 13.20 28.63 2.99
CA ALA A 47 13.60 28.15 4.31
C ALA A 47 12.50 28.44 5.36
N ILE A 48 12.43 27.63 6.42
CA ILE A 48 11.34 27.71 7.42
C ILE A 48 11.21 29.12 8.02
N ASP A 49 12.33 29.79 8.27
CA ASP A 49 12.38 31.17 8.79
C ASP A 49 11.93 32.24 7.78
N LYS A 50 11.70 31.85 6.54
CA LYS A 50 11.20 32.71 5.45
C LYS A 50 9.74 32.39 5.05
N LEU A 51 9.11 31.42 5.71
CA LEU A 51 7.72 31.14 5.46
C LEU A 51 6.83 32.30 5.94
N PRO A 52 5.74 32.62 5.20
CA PRO A 52 4.83 33.69 5.64
C PRO A 52 4.06 33.23 6.89
N GLU A 53 3.85 34.14 7.81
CA GLU A 53 2.92 33.92 8.92
C GLU A 53 1.49 34.03 8.41
N ILE A 54 0.72 32.92 8.49
CA ILE A 54 -0.67 32.85 8.04
C ILE A 54 -1.56 32.72 9.26
N THR A 55 -2.34 33.74 9.54
CA THR A 55 -3.24 33.82 10.72
C THR A 55 -4.66 33.31 10.43
N THR A 56 -4.98 33.03 9.17
CA THR A 56 -6.28 32.50 8.72
C THR A 56 -6.10 31.13 8.09
N LEU A 57 -7.17 30.36 8.01
CA LEU A 57 -7.13 29.10 7.26
C LEU A 57 -6.76 29.37 5.80
N PRO A 58 -5.71 28.75 5.26
CA PRO A 58 -5.33 28.92 3.87
C PRO A 58 -6.41 28.35 2.95
N ASP A 59 -6.51 28.89 1.73
CA ASP A 59 -7.35 28.27 0.68
C ASP A 59 -6.75 26.92 0.28
N PRO A 60 -7.44 25.78 0.51
CA PRO A 60 -6.90 24.45 0.21
C PRO A 60 -6.75 24.20 -1.29
N PHE A 61 -7.27 25.07 -2.16
CA PHE A 61 -7.17 24.97 -3.60
C PHE A 61 -6.22 25.99 -4.23
N ALA A 62 -5.57 26.84 -3.43
CA ALA A 62 -4.59 27.78 -3.95
C ALA A 62 -3.38 27.06 -4.55
N TRP A 63 -2.87 27.58 -5.67
CA TRP A 63 -1.60 27.11 -6.23
C TRP A 63 -0.42 27.53 -5.35
N ALA A 64 0.54 26.65 -5.21
CA ALA A 64 1.73 26.91 -4.40
C ALA A 64 2.59 28.09 -4.92
N ASP A 65 2.49 28.41 -6.20
CA ASP A 65 3.19 29.52 -6.85
C ASP A 65 2.44 30.87 -6.77
N GLY A 66 1.28 30.91 -6.10
CA GLY A 66 0.47 32.12 -5.98
C GLY A 66 -0.27 32.53 -7.26
N SER A 67 -0.27 31.73 -8.31
CA SER A 67 -0.91 32.04 -9.61
C SER A 67 -2.44 31.98 -9.61
N GLY A 68 -3.05 31.78 -8.44
CA GLY A 68 -4.50 31.66 -8.27
C GLY A 68 -4.88 30.34 -7.60
N ARG A 69 -5.96 29.72 -8.05
CA ARG A 69 -6.49 28.48 -7.44
C ARG A 69 -6.99 27.48 -8.47
N SER A 70 -7.01 26.20 -8.11
CA SER A 70 -7.68 25.14 -8.84
C SER A 70 -9.20 25.35 -8.80
N THR A 71 -9.85 25.19 -9.94
CA THR A 71 -11.31 25.31 -10.08
C THR A 71 -11.94 24.10 -10.78
N ASP A 72 -11.12 23.15 -11.21
CA ASP A 72 -11.56 21.99 -11.99
C ASP A 72 -10.88 20.72 -11.44
N PHE A 73 -11.59 19.60 -11.39
CA PHE A 73 -11.04 18.32 -10.94
C PHE A 73 -9.89 17.82 -11.82
N LYS A 74 -9.81 18.21 -13.09
CA LYS A 74 -8.66 17.90 -13.96
C LYS A 74 -7.34 18.48 -13.46
N ASP A 75 -7.39 19.51 -12.63
CA ASP A 75 -6.21 20.15 -12.02
C ASP A 75 -5.67 19.35 -10.84
N TRP A 76 -6.38 18.28 -10.43
CA TRP A 76 -6.06 17.50 -9.22
C TRP A 76 -4.65 16.93 -9.21
N GLU A 77 -4.13 16.49 -10.35
CA GLU A 77 -2.78 15.91 -10.43
C GLU A 77 -1.71 16.95 -10.06
N ARG A 78 -1.80 18.15 -10.60
CA ARG A 78 -0.89 19.25 -10.25
C ARG A 78 -1.02 19.61 -8.78
N HIS A 79 -2.24 19.78 -8.30
CA HIS A 79 -2.51 20.18 -6.93
C HIS A 79 -1.97 19.15 -5.92
N ARG A 80 -2.23 17.88 -6.16
CA ARG A 80 -1.68 16.77 -5.38
C ARG A 80 -0.15 16.76 -5.38
N PHE A 81 0.46 17.00 -6.54
CA PHE A 81 1.92 17.07 -6.66
C PHE A 81 2.50 18.19 -5.80
N GLU A 82 1.97 19.40 -5.90
CA GLU A 82 2.44 20.56 -5.13
C GLU A 82 2.34 20.32 -3.62
N ILE A 83 1.20 19.85 -3.13
CA ILE A 83 1.00 19.51 -1.71
C ILE A 83 1.96 18.40 -1.26
N ALA A 84 2.09 17.33 -2.03
CA ALA A 84 2.98 16.23 -1.68
C ALA A 84 4.44 16.67 -1.58
N ARG A 85 4.89 17.57 -2.47
CA ARG A 85 6.24 18.13 -2.42
C ARG A 85 6.47 19.01 -1.20
N GLN A 86 5.51 19.86 -0.84
CA GLN A 86 5.59 20.70 0.36
C GLN A 86 5.61 19.87 1.64
N LEU A 87 4.72 18.87 1.78
CA LEU A 87 4.70 17.98 2.94
C LEU A 87 6.00 17.18 3.09
N GLN A 88 6.54 16.67 1.99
CA GLN A 88 7.82 15.96 2.02
C GLN A 88 8.98 16.87 2.38
N HIS A 89 8.97 18.11 1.91
CA HIS A 89 10.06 19.06 2.18
C HIS A 89 10.07 19.53 3.64
N TYR A 90 8.91 19.89 4.19
CA TYR A 90 8.83 20.57 5.49
C TYR A 90 8.57 19.62 6.66
N GLU A 91 7.90 18.48 6.46
CA GLU A 91 7.40 17.68 7.57
C GLU A 91 7.86 16.22 7.56
N LEU A 92 7.76 15.54 6.41
CA LEU A 92 7.88 14.07 6.36
C LEU A 92 9.27 13.58 5.92
N GLY A 93 10.05 14.42 5.26
CA GLY A 93 11.20 13.98 4.48
C GLY A 93 10.81 13.44 3.10
N MET A 94 11.78 13.34 2.22
CA MET A 94 11.56 12.87 0.85
C MET A 94 11.23 11.38 0.85
N LYS A 95 10.12 11.01 0.21
CA LYS A 95 9.75 9.59 0.02
C LYS A 95 10.85 8.89 -0.80
N PRO A 96 11.42 7.78 -0.31
CA PRO A 96 12.38 7.00 -1.09
C PRO A 96 11.72 6.43 -2.35
N VAL A 97 12.47 6.41 -3.44
CA VAL A 97 12.03 5.76 -4.69
C VAL A 97 12.51 4.32 -4.64
N VAL A 98 11.59 3.41 -4.40
CA VAL A 98 11.86 1.96 -4.39
C VAL A 98 11.40 1.38 -5.73
N SER A 99 12.27 0.58 -6.37
CA SER A 99 11.91 -0.10 -7.62
C SER A 99 10.78 -1.11 -7.37
N LYS A 100 9.87 -1.24 -8.34
CA LYS A 100 8.83 -2.28 -8.31
C LYS A 100 9.43 -3.68 -8.22
N ASP A 101 10.56 -3.90 -8.88
CA ASP A 101 11.27 -5.19 -8.90
C ASP A 101 11.90 -5.53 -7.54
N SER A 102 12.01 -4.54 -6.65
CA SER A 102 12.49 -4.71 -5.27
C SER A 102 11.36 -5.07 -4.29
N ILE A 103 10.11 -5.18 -4.74
CA ILE A 103 8.96 -5.42 -3.88
C ILE A 103 8.25 -6.71 -4.29
N GLU A 104 8.14 -7.63 -3.36
CA GLU A 104 7.36 -8.85 -3.50
C GLU A 104 6.16 -8.82 -2.57
N ALA A 105 4.97 -9.10 -3.08
CA ALA A 105 3.75 -9.18 -2.28
C ALA A 105 3.06 -10.53 -2.47
N THR A 106 2.76 -11.21 -1.36
CA THR A 106 2.10 -12.51 -1.35
C THR A 106 0.99 -12.54 -0.29
N LEU A 107 -0.04 -13.34 -0.53
CA LEU A 107 -1.11 -13.60 0.41
C LEU A 107 -1.01 -15.04 0.90
N ILE A 108 -0.81 -15.23 2.20
CA ILE A 108 -0.67 -16.54 2.83
C ILE A 108 -1.54 -16.57 4.09
N ASN A 109 -2.50 -17.51 4.15
CA ASN A 109 -3.38 -17.69 5.31
C ASN A 109 -3.99 -16.35 5.79
N ASP A 110 -4.65 -15.64 4.88
CA ASP A 110 -5.29 -14.34 5.15
C ASP A 110 -4.32 -13.26 5.69
N THR A 111 -3.03 -13.41 5.41
CA THR A 111 -2.02 -12.43 5.78
C THR A 111 -1.30 -11.94 4.54
N LEU A 112 -1.39 -10.64 4.28
CA LEU A 112 -0.58 -9.98 3.29
C LEU A 112 0.87 -9.93 3.81
N ARG A 113 1.79 -10.46 3.01
CA ARG A 113 3.22 -10.43 3.26
C ARG A 113 3.90 -9.63 2.15
N VAL A 114 4.61 -8.59 2.54
CA VAL A 114 5.36 -7.72 1.61
C VAL A 114 6.83 -7.79 1.98
N VAL A 115 7.67 -8.10 1.01
CA VAL A 115 9.13 -8.10 1.15
C VAL A 115 9.69 -6.99 0.28
N VAL A 116 10.52 -6.16 0.86
CA VAL A 116 11.22 -5.07 0.17
C VAL A 116 12.71 -5.33 0.24
N HIS A 117 13.37 -5.33 -0.92
CA HIS A 117 14.83 -5.46 -1.05
C HIS A 117 15.40 -4.11 -1.49
N GLU A 118 16.26 -3.53 -0.68
CA GLU A 118 16.87 -2.24 -0.98
C GLU A 118 18.28 -2.17 -0.41
N ASN A 119 19.25 -1.75 -1.22
CA ASN A 119 20.66 -1.57 -0.82
C ASN A 119 21.29 -2.78 -0.08
N GLY A 120 20.91 -4.01 -0.48
CA GLY A 120 21.41 -5.24 0.16
C GLY A 120 20.68 -5.63 1.45
N GLU A 121 19.75 -4.81 1.92
CA GLU A 121 18.91 -5.08 3.09
C GLU A 121 17.55 -5.66 2.66
N THR A 122 16.89 -6.35 3.57
CA THR A 122 15.57 -6.92 3.36
C THR A 122 14.63 -6.52 4.48
N LEU A 123 13.52 -5.89 4.13
CA LEU A 123 12.44 -5.56 5.06
C LEU A 123 11.24 -6.48 4.80
N LEU A 124 10.78 -7.18 5.82
CA LEU A 124 9.56 -7.96 5.79
C LEU A 124 8.45 -7.24 6.55
N LEU A 125 7.33 -7.01 5.87
CA LEU A 125 6.12 -6.45 6.44
C LEU A 125 4.99 -7.48 6.37
N THR A 126 4.15 -7.52 7.38
CA THR A 126 2.95 -8.38 7.41
C THR A 126 1.73 -7.59 7.82
N ALA A 127 0.59 -7.91 7.21
CA ALA A 127 -0.69 -7.31 7.53
C ALA A 127 -1.80 -8.37 7.48
N PRO A 128 -2.28 -8.87 8.63
CA PRO A 128 -3.42 -9.79 8.67
C PRO A 128 -4.68 -9.14 8.10
N ILE A 129 -5.48 -9.94 7.42
CA ILE A 129 -6.74 -9.54 6.79
C ILE A 129 -7.87 -10.34 7.42
N LYS A 130 -8.85 -9.65 7.98
CA LYS A 130 -10.14 -10.24 8.35
C LYS A 130 -11.11 -10.06 7.19
N TYR A 131 -11.45 -11.16 6.53
CA TYR A 131 -12.47 -11.15 5.47
C TYR A 131 -13.86 -11.23 6.06
N PRO A 132 -14.86 -10.55 5.46
CA PRO A 132 -16.27 -10.80 5.78
C PRO A 132 -16.71 -12.14 5.18
N GLU A 133 -17.84 -12.67 5.66
CA GLU A 133 -18.44 -13.88 5.12
C GLU A 133 -18.88 -13.72 3.65
N GLY A 134 -18.78 -14.80 2.89
CA GLY A 134 -19.22 -14.92 1.50
C GLY A 134 -18.09 -14.74 0.47
N ASN A 135 -18.47 -14.57 -0.78
CA ASN A 135 -17.55 -14.46 -1.91
C ASN A 135 -17.24 -13.00 -2.23
N GLY A 136 -15.93 -12.68 -2.48
CA GLY A 136 -15.46 -11.39 -2.92
C GLY A 136 -15.76 -11.07 -4.39
N PRO A 137 -15.23 -9.98 -4.89
CA PRO A 137 -14.33 -9.07 -4.21
C PRO A 137 -15.01 -8.22 -3.12
N PHE A 138 -14.26 -7.89 -2.06
CA PHE A 138 -14.75 -7.05 -0.98
C PHE A 138 -14.07 -5.68 -1.02
N PRO A 139 -14.77 -4.58 -0.69
CA PRO A 139 -14.09 -3.34 -0.33
C PRO A 139 -13.24 -3.60 0.90
N ALA A 140 -12.12 -2.90 1.02
CA ALA A 140 -11.19 -3.09 2.12
C ALA A 140 -10.84 -1.76 2.80
N ILE A 141 -10.57 -1.85 4.10
CA ILE A 141 -9.96 -0.78 4.89
C ILE A 141 -8.64 -1.27 5.46
N ILE A 142 -7.63 -0.43 5.45
CA ILE A 142 -6.38 -0.66 6.16
C ILE A 142 -6.29 0.31 7.34
N GLY A 143 -6.01 -0.22 8.52
CA GLY A 143 -5.81 0.58 9.72
C GLY A 143 -4.43 0.36 10.32
N ILE A 144 -3.83 1.43 10.82
CA ILE A 144 -2.53 1.41 11.50
C ILE A 144 -2.76 1.07 12.98
N GLY A 145 -2.26 -0.08 13.41
CA GLY A 145 -2.43 -0.61 14.77
C GLY A 145 -3.82 -1.19 15.03
N ARG A 146 -4.89 -0.53 14.60
CA ARG A 146 -6.28 -1.02 14.68
C ARG A 146 -6.94 -0.94 13.29
N PRO A 147 -7.59 -2.00 12.80
CA PRO A 147 -8.10 -2.04 11.43
C PRO A 147 -9.19 -0.99 11.15
N THR A 148 -9.96 -0.61 12.17
CA THR A 148 -11.09 0.33 12.04
C THR A 148 -10.87 1.65 12.79
N GLY A 149 -9.68 1.85 13.38
CA GLY A 149 -9.38 3.01 14.20
C GLY A 149 -10.32 3.12 15.41
N SER A 150 -10.97 4.27 15.55
CA SER A 150 -11.97 4.53 16.62
C SER A 150 -13.40 4.13 16.23
N LEU A 151 -13.64 3.69 14.99
CA LEU A 151 -14.98 3.32 14.54
C LEU A 151 -15.37 1.92 15.03
N PRO A 152 -16.64 1.67 15.36
CA PRO A 152 -17.12 0.35 15.75
C PRO A 152 -16.93 -0.70 14.65
N VAL A 153 -16.31 -1.83 14.98
CA VAL A 153 -16.04 -2.93 14.03
C VAL A 153 -17.32 -3.42 13.34
N GLN A 154 -18.44 -3.44 14.05
CA GLN A 154 -19.74 -3.89 13.54
C GLN A 154 -20.24 -3.11 12.32
N LEU A 155 -19.80 -1.85 12.13
CA LEU A 155 -20.10 -1.07 10.93
C LEU A 155 -19.48 -1.67 9.67
N PHE A 156 -18.26 -2.21 9.81
CA PHE A 156 -17.50 -2.82 8.72
C PHE A 156 -18.02 -4.24 8.44
N ASP A 157 -18.28 -5.01 9.47
CA ASP A 157 -18.83 -6.36 9.33
C ASP A 157 -20.19 -6.34 8.61
N LYS A 158 -21.12 -5.45 9.02
CA LYS A 158 -22.44 -5.27 8.36
C LYS A 158 -22.35 -4.84 6.91
N ARG A 159 -21.31 -4.13 6.52
CA ARG A 159 -21.08 -3.66 5.13
C ARG A 159 -20.20 -4.58 4.32
N ARG A 160 -19.81 -5.71 4.89
CA ARG A 160 -18.92 -6.70 4.26
C ARG A 160 -17.61 -6.06 3.76
N ILE A 161 -16.97 -5.28 4.63
CA ILE A 161 -15.70 -4.63 4.35
C ILE A 161 -14.56 -5.46 4.96
N ALA A 162 -13.60 -5.88 4.16
CA ALA A 162 -12.39 -6.55 4.63
C ALA A 162 -11.55 -5.59 5.47
N GLN A 163 -10.98 -6.08 6.57
CA GLN A 163 -10.24 -5.28 7.53
C GLN A 163 -8.79 -5.73 7.56
N ILE A 164 -7.88 -4.86 7.12
CA ILE A 164 -6.45 -5.09 7.06
C ILE A 164 -5.80 -4.36 8.23
N THR A 165 -5.01 -5.06 9.03
CA THR A 165 -4.30 -4.47 10.16
C THR A 165 -2.81 -4.35 9.86
N PHE A 166 -2.30 -3.13 9.80
CA PHE A 166 -0.87 -2.88 9.70
C PHE A 166 -0.31 -2.44 11.06
N ASN A 167 0.64 -3.20 11.59
CA ASN A 167 1.34 -2.81 12.80
C ASN A 167 2.62 -2.02 12.43
N PHE A 168 2.62 -0.73 12.72
CA PHE A 168 3.73 0.16 12.42
C PHE A 168 5.02 -0.14 13.20
N THR A 169 4.94 -0.88 14.31
CA THR A 169 6.13 -1.28 15.08
C THR A 169 7.07 -2.22 14.32
N GLN A 170 6.62 -2.75 13.17
CA GLN A 170 7.47 -3.51 12.25
C GLN A 170 8.54 -2.62 11.58
N VAL A 171 8.28 -1.32 11.47
CA VAL A 171 9.16 -0.38 10.76
C VAL A 171 9.80 0.66 11.67
N MET A 172 9.22 0.88 12.85
CA MET A 172 9.73 1.90 13.78
C MET A 172 9.42 1.53 15.24
N SER A 173 10.33 1.89 16.12
CA SER A 173 10.10 1.84 17.57
C SER A 173 9.39 3.12 18.01
N HIS A 174 8.25 2.98 18.68
CA HIS A 174 7.49 4.12 19.23
C HIS A 174 7.89 4.39 20.69
N THR A 175 9.16 4.22 21.02
CA THR A 175 9.68 4.61 22.34
C THR A 175 10.21 6.04 22.27
N GLN A 176 9.52 6.97 22.91
CA GLN A 176 10.10 8.25 23.29
C GLN A 176 11.20 7.97 24.33
N LYS A 177 12.43 8.34 23.99
CA LYS A 177 13.52 8.39 24.97
C LYS A 177 13.48 9.73 25.71
#